data_33dca919fa642f91aaad51c14ba16472
#
_entry.id   33dca919fa642f91aaad51c14ba16472
#
_cell.length_a   1.000
_cell.length_b   1.000
_cell.length_c   1.000
_cell.angle_alpha   90.00
_cell.angle_beta   90.00
_cell.angle_gamma   90.00
#
_symmetry.space_group_name_H-M   'P 1'
#
loop_
_entity.id
_entity.type
_entity.pdbx_description
1 polymer ?
#
loop_
_entity_poly.entity_id
_entity_poly.type
_entity_poly.pdbx_seq_one_letter_code
_entity_poly.pdbx_strand_id
1 'polypeptide(L)'
;KAVITREFTLKPSVKVIDLGTMLSAEATNELKGVEIVAQKPLVKVDVDKIEYNIEDDPDSKSNSILEMLRKVPLVTVDGEDNIQVNGSSSFKVHVNGKPNNMMSNNPKEVLKSMPANSIKYIEVITSPGAKYDAEGVGGILNIVTVGGGFEGYTATFRANASNYGAGAGGYAMVKQGKMTVSANYNYNYNDRPRGYSDSYRENYESETEKYLESNSSSKS
;
A
#
# COMPACT_ATOMS: atom_id res chain seq x y z
N LYS A 1 -28.55 18.83 38.32
CA LYS A 1 -28.91 19.32 39.67
C LYS A 1 -28.08 18.54 40.65
N ALA A 2 -27.21 19.19 41.41
CA ALA A 2 -26.50 18.58 42.52
C ALA A 2 -27.45 18.48 43.69
N VAL A 3 -27.55 17.30 44.30
CA VAL A 3 -28.30 17.06 45.50
C VAL A 3 -27.31 17.02 46.67
N ILE A 4 -27.47 17.91 47.66
CA ILE A 4 -26.69 17.90 48.88
C ILE A 4 -27.55 17.27 49.95
N THR A 5 -27.11 16.16 50.53
CA THR A 5 -27.78 15.44 51.61
C THR A 5 -26.95 15.55 52.88
N ARG A 6 -27.61 15.96 53.99
CA ARG A 6 -27.00 15.90 55.30
C ARG A 6 -27.94 15.14 56.25
N GLU A 7 -27.39 14.21 56.99
CA GLU A 7 -28.07 13.51 58.03
C GLU A 7 -27.92 14.23 59.38
N PHE A 8 -28.99 14.40 60.10
CA PHE A 8 -28.98 14.94 61.43
C PHE A 8 -29.93 14.19 62.35
N THR A 9 -29.59 14.07 63.62
CA THR A 9 -30.39 13.39 64.61
C THR A 9 -31.14 14.41 65.48
N LEU A 10 -32.45 14.34 65.48
CA LEU A 10 -33.30 15.17 66.34
C LEU A 10 -33.27 14.65 67.78
N LYS A 11 -32.84 15.51 68.71
CA LYS A 11 -32.95 15.22 70.14
C LYS A 11 -34.14 16.00 70.72
N PRO A 12 -34.91 15.41 71.64
CA PRO A 12 -36.12 16.07 72.20
C PRO A 12 -35.96 17.42 72.87
N SER A 13 -34.73 17.77 73.20
CA SER A 13 -34.40 19.03 73.92
C SER A 13 -33.94 20.16 72.98
N VAL A 14 -33.79 19.90 71.67
CA VAL A 14 -33.22 20.91 70.73
C VAL A 14 -34.37 21.46 69.89
N LYS A 15 -34.73 22.72 70.11
CA LYS A 15 -35.83 23.41 69.42
C LYS A 15 -35.42 23.99 68.05
N VAL A 16 -34.14 24.21 67.80
CA VAL A 16 -33.60 24.81 66.57
C VAL A 16 -32.29 24.11 66.20
N ILE A 17 -32.19 23.66 64.97
CA ILE A 17 -30.97 23.12 64.40
C ILE A 17 -30.48 24.11 63.33
N ASP A 18 -29.36 24.71 63.57
CA ASP A 18 -28.67 25.52 62.56
C ASP A 18 -27.91 24.59 61.59
N LEU A 19 -28.31 24.56 60.35
CA LEU A 19 -27.68 23.73 59.32
C LEU A 19 -26.45 24.35 58.72
N GLY A 20 -26.08 25.57 59.14
CA GLY A 20 -24.94 26.32 58.62
C GLY A 20 -25.10 26.67 57.13
N THR A 21 -24.07 27.25 56.59
CA THR A 21 -24.04 27.64 55.17
C THR A 21 -23.80 26.41 54.29
N MET A 22 -24.76 26.09 53.43
CA MET A 22 -24.59 25.06 52.40
C MET A 22 -24.07 25.70 51.11
N LEU A 23 -22.80 25.44 50.79
CA LEU A 23 -22.19 25.85 49.52
C LEU A 23 -22.48 24.80 48.49
N SER A 24 -23.26 25.16 47.45
CA SER A 24 -23.42 24.33 46.24
C SER A 24 -22.22 24.59 45.35
N ALA A 25 -21.37 23.60 45.16
CA ALA A 25 -20.39 23.65 44.10
C ALA A 25 -21.10 23.41 42.76
N GLU A 26 -20.96 24.32 41.83
CA GLU A 26 -21.33 24.02 40.43
C GLU A 26 -20.47 22.84 39.96
N ALA A 27 -21.15 21.76 39.60
CA ALA A 27 -20.49 20.68 38.87
C ALA A 27 -20.19 21.23 37.48
N THR A 28 -19.00 21.79 37.28
CA THR A 28 -18.44 21.99 35.96
C THR A 28 -18.19 20.60 35.37
N ASN A 29 -19.14 20.12 34.58
CA ASN A 29 -18.85 19.06 33.63
C ASN A 29 -17.85 19.67 32.62
N GLU A 30 -16.57 19.47 32.84
CA GLU A 30 -15.60 19.61 31.78
C GLU A 30 -16.02 18.59 30.69
N LEU A 31 -16.68 19.08 29.67
CA LEU A 31 -16.81 18.34 28.43
C LEU A 31 -15.38 18.07 27.99
N LYS A 32 -14.94 16.82 28.05
CA LYS A 32 -13.71 16.39 27.40
C LYS A 32 -13.82 16.88 25.96
N GLY A 33 -13.01 17.88 25.62
CA GLY A 33 -12.99 18.42 24.29
C GLY A 33 -12.87 17.26 23.32
N VAL A 34 -13.75 17.21 22.33
CA VAL A 34 -13.59 16.28 21.21
C VAL A 34 -12.33 16.75 20.52
N GLU A 35 -11.24 16.03 20.72
CA GLU A 35 -10.01 16.21 19.97
C GLU A 35 -10.33 15.78 18.53
N ILE A 36 -10.65 16.74 17.68
CA ILE A 36 -10.78 16.50 16.25
C ILE A 36 -9.36 16.30 15.73
N VAL A 37 -8.90 15.07 15.75
CA VAL A 37 -7.69 14.68 15.04
C VAL A 37 -8.05 14.75 13.56
N ALA A 38 -7.73 15.87 12.91
CA ALA A 38 -7.84 15.99 11.47
C ALA A 38 -6.91 14.94 10.86
N GLN A 39 -7.49 13.88 10.30
CA GLN A 39 -6.71 12.91 9.53
C GLN A 39 -6.11 13.65 8.33
N LYS A 40 -4.80 13.61 8.22
CA LYS A 40 -4.11 14.13 7.05
C LYS A 40 -4.61 13.39 5.81
N PRO A 41 -4.92 14.08 4.72
CA PRO A 41 -5.33 13.41 3.49
C PRO A 41 -4.19 12.51 3.01
N LEU A 42 -4.54 11.25 2.68
CA LEU A 42 -3.56 10.29 2.15
C LEU A 42 -3.06 10.67 0.76
N VAL A 43 -3.86 11.43 0.00
CA VAL A 43 -3.53 11.86 -1.35
C VAL A 43 -3.29 13.37 -1.35
N LYS A 44 -2.16 13.79 -1.91
CA LYS A 44 -1.85 15.18 -2.21
C LYS A 44 -1.63 15.32 -3.71
N VAL A 45 -2.32 16.27 -4.32
CA VAL A 45 -2.26 16.54 -5.77
C VAL A 45 -1.49 17.83 -5.98
N ASP A 46 -0.42 17.76 -6.76
CA ASP A 46 0.35 18.88 -7.28
C ASP A 46 0.17 18.98 -8.80
N VAL A 47 0.71 20.02 -9.42
CA VAL A 47 0.54 20.28 -10.87
C VAL A 47 1.18 19.19 -11.74
N ASP A 48 2.32 18.65 -11.32
CA ASP A 48 3.16 17.72 -12.08
C ASP A 48 3.20 16.32 -11.46
N LYS A 49 2.66 16.16 -10.26
CA LYS A 49 2.71 14.88 -9.53
C LYS A 49 1.54 14.67 -8.58
N ILE A 50 1.28 13.42 -8.28
CA ILE A 50 0.38 13.00 -7.21
C ILE A 50 1.22 12.25 -6.18
N GLU A 51 1.07 12.62 -4.92
CA GLU A 51 1.73 11.98 -3.78
C GLU A 51 0.69 11.17 -2.99
N TYR A 52 0.99 9.91 -2.73
CA TYR A 52 0.21 9.04 -1.86
C TYR A 52 1.01 8.71 -0.60
N ASN A 53 0.49 9.11 0.55
CA ASN A 53 1.13 8.91 1.85
C ASN A 53 0.91 7.47 2.33
N ILE A 54 1.95 6.67 2.28
CA ILE A 54 1.95 5.26 2.73
C ILE A 54 2.12 5.17 4.25
N GLU A 55 2.92 6.05 4.84
CA GLU A 55 3.25 6.03 6.27
C GLU A 55 2.01 6.17 7.15
N ASP A 56 1.07 7.04 6.74
CA ASP A 56 -0.17 7.30 7.47
C ASP A 56 -1.32 6.33 7.09
N ASP A 57 -1.14 5.44 6.08
CA ASP A 57 -2.12 4.42 5.73
C ASP A 57 -1.99 3.18 6.64
N PRO A 58 -3.05 2.81 7.40
CA PRO A 58 -3.01 1.64 8.28
C PRO A 58 -2.63 0.32 7.60
N ASP A 59 -2.98 0.16 6.33
CA ASP A 59 -2.72 -1.06 5.56
C ASP A 59 -1.23 -1.23 5.20
N SER A 60 -0.43 -0.16 5.31
CA SER A 60 1.02 -0.23 5.06
C SER A 60 1.76 -1.19 5.99
N LYS A 61 1.18 -1.51 7.15
CA LYS A 61 1.80 -2.37 8.16
C LYS A 61 1.85 -3.84 7.73
N SER A 62 0.90 -4.29 6.93
CA SER A 62 0.74 -5.70 6.54
C SER A 62 0.95 -5.96 5.07
N ASN A 63 0.84 -4.94 4.21
CA ASN A 63 0.86 -5.09 2.78
C ASN A 63 2.27 -4.89 2.18
N SER A 64 2.44 -5.38 0.96
CA SER A 64 3.59 -5.05 0.11
C SER A 64 3.38 -3.71 -0.59
N ILE A 65 4.46 -3.15 -1.15
CA ILE A 65 4.34 -1.94 -1.97
C ILE A 65 3.42 -2.19 -3.17
N LEU A 66 3.51 -3.35 -3.81
CA LEU A 66 2.65 -3.70 -4.94
C LEU A 66 1.16 -3.64 -4.59
N GLU A 67 0.78 -4.13 -3.41
CA GLU A 67 -0.60 -4.07 -2.93
C GLU A 67 -1.04 -2.63 -2.64
N MET A 68 -0.15 -1.82 -2.08
CA MET A 68 -0.43 -0.40 -1.84
C MET A 68 -0.57 0.40 -3.13
N LEU A 69 0.12 0.02 -4.21
CA LEU A 69 -0.01 0.67 -5.52
C LEU A 69 -1.44 0.62 -6.07
N ARG A 70 -2.25 -0.37 -5.69
CA ARG A 70 -3.67 -0.44 -6.07
C ARG A 70 -4.51 0.72 -5.53
N LYS A 71 -4.03 1.40 -4.48
CA LYS A 71 -4.66 2.57 -3.87
C LYS A 71 -4.12 3.89 -4.40
N VAL A 72 -2.99 3.85 -5.09
CA VAL A 72 -2.33 5.05 -5.60
C VAL A 72 -3.05 5.56 -6.85
N PRO A 73 -3.50 6.81 -6.88
CA PRO A 73 -4.12 7.38 -8.08
C PRO A 73 -3.20 7.33 -9.29
N LEU A 74 -3.77 7.14 -10.48
CA LEU A 74 -3.08 6.98 -11.77
C LEU A 74 -2.16 5.75 -11.88
N VAL A 75 -2.19 4.86 -10.90
CA VAL A 75 -1.54 3.56 -10.99
C VAL A 75 -2.60 2.47 -11.05
N THR A 76 -2.45 1.57 -12.00
CA THR A 76 -3.32 0.39 -12.14
C THR A 76 -2.46 -0.86 -12.01
N VAL A 77 -2.92 -1.79 -11.18
CA VAL A 77 -2.31 -3.12 -11.05
C VAL A 77 -3.37 -4.14 -11.38
N ASP A 78 -3.15 -4.90 -12.44
CA ASP A 78 -4.11 -5.92 -12.90
C ASP A 78 -4.09 -7.20 -12.04
N GLY A 79 -4.91 -8.18 -12.43
CA GLY A 79 -5.00 -9.47 -11.73
C GLY A 79 -3.76 -10.35 -11.85
N GLU A 80 -2.88 -10.05 -12.81
CA GLU A 80 -1.60 -10.72 -13.03
C GLU A 80 -0.43 -9.94 -12.40
N ASP A 81 -0.72 -8.90 -11.62
CA ASP A 81 0.24 -8.02 -10.99
C ASP A 81 1.06 -7.15 -11.98
N ASN A 82 0.57 -6.93 -13.21
CA ASN A 82 1.21 -5.98 -14.12
C ASN A 82 0.85 -4.56 -13.73
N ILE A 83 1.83 -3.67 -13.76
CA ILE A 83 1.70 -2.30 -13.30
C ILE A 83 1.61 -1.38 -14.50
N GLN A 84 0.66 -0.45 -14.47
CA GLN A 84 0.57 0.66 -15.41
C GLN A 84 0.57 1.98 -14.65
N VAL A 85 1.30 2.94 -15.15
CA VAL A 85 1.39 4.29 -14.59
C VAL A 85 0.86 5.27 -15.63
N ASN A 86 -0.15 6.06 -15.24
CA ASN A 86 -0.83 7.00 -16.16
C ASN A 86 -1.32 6.32 -17.45
N GLY A 87 -1.84 5.09 -17.34
CA GLY A 87 -2.31 4.30 -18.48
C GLY A 87 -1.23 3.67 -19.35
N SER A 88 0.06 3.82 -19.01
CA SER A 88 1.18 3.27 -19.75
C SER A 88 1.89 2.16 -18.96
N SER A 89 2.22 1.06 -19.64
CA SER A 89 3.09 0.01 -19.10
C SER A 89 4.58 0.37 -19.19
N SER A 90 4.92 1.42 -19.97
CA SER A 90 6.27 1.95 -20.04
C SER A 90 6.43 3.10 -19.03
N PHE A 91 7.05 2.82 -17.91
CA PHE A 91 7.34 3.80 -16.85
C PHE A 91 8.73 3.56 -16.24
N LYS A 92 9.29 4.57 -15.59
CA LYS A 92 10.55 4.43 -14.84
C LYS A 92 10.26 4.41 -13.34
N VAL A 93 11.02 3.63 -12.60
CA VAL A 93 10.97 3.62 -11.13
C VAL A 93 12.17 4.36 -10.58
N HIS A 94 11.87 5.36 -9.75
CA HIS A 94 12.87 6.09 -8.99
C HIS A 94 12.77 5.72 -7.51
N VAL A 95 13.88 5.78 -6.82
CA VAL A 95 13.95 5.65 -5.35
C VAL A 95 14.63 6.89 -4.79
N ASN A 96 13.90 7.61 -3.95
CA ASN A 96 14.36 8.88 -3.37
C ASN A 96 14.82 9.88 -4.45
N GLY A 97 14.08 9.94 -5.56
CA GLY A 97 14.35 10.84 -6.69
C GLY A 97 15.47 10.39 -7.63
N LYS A 98 16.08 9.23 -7.42
CA LYS A 98 17.14 8.69 -8.28
C LYS A 98 16.65 7.51 -9.09
N PRO A 99 16.99 7.41 -10.40
CA PRO A 99 16.63 6.27 -11.23
C PRO A 99 17.10 4.95 -10.62
N ASN A 100 16.24 3.95 -10.62
CA ASN A 100 16.57 2.60 -10.21
C ASN A 100 16.29 1.62 -11.34
N ASN A 101 17.32 1.24 -12.08
CA ASN A 101 17.19 0.39 -13.25
C ASN A 101 16.72 -1.04 -12.89
N MET A 102 17.12 -1.56 -11.74
CA MET A 102 16.66 -2.88 -11.28
C MET A 102 15.15 -2.91 -11.07
N MET A 103 14.61 -1.88 -10.41
CA MET A 103 13.15 -1.76 -10.21
C MET A 103 12.42 -1.39 -11.50
N SER A 104 13.04 -0.61 -12.40
CA SER A 104 12.41 -0.25 -13.68
C SER A 104 12.31 -1.45 -14.63
N ASN A 105 13.30 -2.35 -14.61
CA ASN A 105 13.31 -3.53 -15.47
C ASN A 105 12.43 -4.67 -14.95
N ASN A 106 12.24 -4.77 -13.64
CA ASN A 106 11.45 -5.84 -13.02
C ASN A 106 10.62 -5.30 -11.83
N PRO A 107 9.70 -4.35 -12.09
CA PRO A 107 8.97 -3.66 -11.03
C PRO A 107 8.08 -4.59 -10.22
N LYS A 108 7.39 -5.53 -10.87
CA LYS A 108 6.45 -6.46 -10.25
C LYS A 108 7.09 -7.24 -9.11
N GLU A 109 8.16 -7.98 -9.39
CA GLU A 109 8.79 -8.88 -8.43
C GLU A 109 9.44 -8.10 -7.27
N VAL A 110 10.08 -6.99 -7.59
CA VAL A 110 10.75 -6.17 -6.58
C VAL A 110 9.72 -5.53 -5.65
N LEU A 111 8.68 -4.87 -6.20
CA LEU A 111 7.67 -4.18 -5.39
C LEU A 111 6.79 -5.15 -4.60
N LYS A 112 6.59 -6.37 -5.09
CA LYS A 112 5.91 -7.43 -4.37
C LYS A 112 6.71 -7.94 -3.16
N SER A 113 8.04 -7.95 -3.25
CA SER A 113 8.91 -8.39 -2.16
C SER A 113 9.15 -7.32 -1.10
N MET A 114 8.94 -6.06 -1.41
CA MET A 114 9.18 -4.95 -0.50
C MET A 114 7.99 -4.67 0.42
N PRO A 115 8.19 -4.60 1.74
CA PRO A 115 7.13 -4.25 2.67
C PRO A 115 6.79 -2.76 2.58
N ALA A 116 5.50 -2.42 2.62
CA ALA A 116 5.04 -1.05 2.47
C ALA A 116 5.45 -0.14 3.63
N ASN A 117 5.62 -0.68 4.83
CA ASN A 117 6.06 0.09 6.01
C ASN A 117 7.48 0.65 5.89
N SER A 118 8.25 0.23 4.88
CA SER A 118 9.56 0.82 4.55
C SER A 118 9.46 2.11 3.71
N ILE A 119 8.25 2.46 3.28
CA ILE A 119 7.99 3.59 2.39
C ILE A 119 7.26 4.69 3.14
N LYS A 120 7.69 5.93 2.90
CA LYS A 120 7.03 7.11 3.43
C LYS A 120 5.86 7.54 2.55
N TYR A 121 6.13 7.75 1.27
CA TYR A 121 5.11 8.07 0.28
C TYR A 121 5.55 7.62 -1.12
N ILE A 122 4.59 7.51 -2.02
CA ILE A 122 4.80 7.24 -3.45
C ILE A 122 4.35 8.46 -4.23
N GLU A 123 5.21 8.95 -5.13
CA GLU A 123 4.87 10.01 -6.07
C GLU A 123 4.68 9.42 -7.47
N VAL A 124 3.59 9.77 -8.10
CA VAL A 124 3.33 9.53 -9.51
C VAL A 124 3.58 10.83 -10.27
N ILE A 125 4.67 10.90 -11.01
CA ILE A 125 5.05 12.08 -11.79
C ILE A 125 4.55 11.88 -13.22
N THR A 126 3.54 12.65 -13.60
CA THR A 126 2.86 12.54 -14.89
C THR A 126 3.49 13.40 -15.97
N SER A 127 4.16 14.47 -15.57
CA SER A 127 4.82 15.41 -16.47
C SER A 127 6.28 15.59 -16.04
N PRO A 128 7.13 14.56 -16.28
CA PRO A 128 8.53 14.66 -15.95
C PRO A 128 9.20 15.74 -16.81
N GLY A 129 9.54 16.85 -16.17
CA GLY A 129 10.30 17.93 -16.82
C GLY A 129 11.77 17.54 -17.07
N ALA A 130 12.58 18.48 -17.55
CA ALA A 130 14.00 18.28 -17.84
C ALA A 130 14.87 17.80 -16.67
N LYS A 131 14.32 17.83 -15.46
CA LYS A 131 14.96 17.29 -14.25
C LYS A 131 15.04 15.75 -14.26
N TYR A 132 14.14 15.11 -14.99
CA TYR A 132 14.05 13.66 -15.05
C TYR A 132 14.37 13.19 -16.46
N ASP A 133 15.31 12.26 -16.59
CA ASP A 133 15.57 11.57 -17.86
C ASP A 133 14.46 10.54 -18.12
N ALA A 134 13.31 11.05 -18.60
CA ALA A 134 12.07 10.28 -18.76
C ALA A 134 11.56 10.28 -20.19
N GLU A 135 12.44 10.43 -21.15
CA GLU A 135 12.08 10.42 -22.57
C GLU A 135 11.43 9.07 -22.96
N GLY A 136 10.27 9.15 -23.61
CA GLY A 136 9.56 7.98 -24.12
C GLY A 136 8.78 7.14 -23.10
N VAL A 137 8.58 7.61 -21.86
CA VAL A 137 7.80 6.90 -20.85
C VAL A 137 6.52 7.65 -20.45
N GLY A 138 5.47 6.90 -20.07
CA GLY A 138 4.19 7.46 -19.65
C GLY A 138 4.19 8.13 -18.27
N GLY A 139 5.27 7.98 -17.51
CA GLY A 139 5.41 8.58 -16.18
C GLY A 139 6.56 8.00 -15.37
N ILE A 140 6.77 8.57 -14.19
CA ILE A 140 7.75 8.09 -13.22
C ILE A 140 7.03 7.74 -11.93
N LEU A 141 7.31 6.55 -11.42
CA LEU A 141 6.92 6.11 -10.09
C LEU A 141 8.08 6.35 -9.14
N ASN A 142 8.03 7.41 -8.33
CA ASN A 142 9.07 7.70 -7.36
C ASN A 142 8.67 7.19 -5.97
N ILE A 143 9.44 6.26 -5.46
CA ILE A 143 9.24 5.63 -4.16
C ILE A 143 10.15 6.32 -3.15
N VAL A 144 9.56 7.00 -2.18
CA VAL A 144 10.32 7.68 -1.13
C VAL A 144 10.28 6.83 0.13
N THR A 145 11.45 6.38 0.55
CA THR A 145 11.61 5.48 1.69
C THR A 145 11.53 6.24 3.01
N VAL A 146 11.03 5.57 4.07
CA VAL A 146 11.11 6.07 5.44
C VAL A 146 12.58 6.18 5.82
N GLY A 147 13.07 7.39 6.04
CA GLY A 147 14.39 7.51 6.58
C GLY A 147 15.33 8.45 5.92
N GLY A 148 14.99 9.73 5.89
CA GLY A 148 16.01 10.78 5.92
C GLY A 148 16.91 10.72 7.15
N GLY A 149 16.63 9.83 8.12
CA GLY A 149 17.37 9.72 9.39
C GLY A 149 17.26 8.37 10.10
N PHE A 150 16.57 7.38 9.51
CA PHE A 150 16.47 6.05 10.14
C PHE A 150 17.71 5.22 9.81
N GLU A 151 18.39 4.77 10.84
CA GLU A 151 19.42 3.73 10.76
C GLU A 151 18.80 2.42 11.25
N GLY A 152 19.03 1.33 10.51
CA GLY A 152 18.43 0.06 10.88
C GLY A 152 18.48 -0.96 9.76
N TYR A 153 17.84 -2.08 10.01
CA TYR A 153 17.70 -3.17 9.05
C TYR A 153 16.23 -3.57 8.94
N THR A 154 15.86 -4.01 7.76
CA THR A 154 14.56 -4.65 7.48
C THR A 154 14.83 -5.92 6.70
N ALA A 155 14.12 -6.98 7.05
CA ALA A 155 14.14 -8.23 6.30
C ALA A 155 12.70 -8.78 6.22
N THR A 156 12.34 -9.24 5.01
CA THR A 156 11.04 -9.87 4.76
C THR A 156 11.28 -11.19 4.02
N PHE A 157 10.60 -12.23 4.45
CA PHE A 157 10.58 -13.51 3.78
C PHE A 157 9.16 -13.87 3.38
N ARG A 158 8.98 -14.38 2.17
CA ARG A 158 7.70 -14.83 1.63
C ARG A 158 7.86 -16.23 1.05
N ALA A 159 6.83 -17.04 1.23
CA ALA A 159 6.71 -18.32 0.57
C ALA A 159 5.26 -18.48 0.11
N ASN A 160 5.07 -19.01 -1.09
CA ASN A 160 3.78 -19.35 -1.64
C ASN A 160 3.84 -20.73 -2.27
N ALA A 161 2.75 -21.45 -2.16
CA ALA A 161 2.59 -22.75 -2.79
C ALA A 161 1.20 -22.83 -3.41
N SER A 162 1.12 -23.43 -4.59
CA SER A 162 -0.11 -23.69 -5.32
C SER A 162 -0.07 -25.09 -5.91
N ASN A 163 -1.19 -25.56 -6.45
CA ASN A 163 -1.28 -26.87 -7.11
C ASN A 163 -0.33 -27.01 -8.32
N TYR A 164 0.14 -25.89 -8.87
CA TYR A 164 0.93 -25.85 -10.10
C TYR A 164 2.32 -25.26 -9.89
N GLY A 165 2.71 -24.96 -8.64
CA GLY A 165 4.02 -24.41 -8.40
C GLY A 165 4.23 -23.93 -6.98
N ALA A 166 5.47 -23.59 -6.69
CA ALA A 166 5.87 -23.02 -5.41
C ALA A 166 6.83 -21.87 -5.64
N GLY A 167 6.78 -20.87 -4.76
CA GLY A 167 7.69 -19.75 -4.81
C GLY A 167 8.20 -19.39 -3.42
N ALA A 168 9.40 -18.87 -3.37
CA ALA A 168 9.98 -18.29 -2.17
C ALA A 168 10.73 -17.01 -2.53
N GLY A 169 10.58 -15.99 -1.71
CA GLY A 169 11.24 -14.72 -1.92
C GLY A 169 11.70 -14.08 -0.62
N GLY A 170 12.73 -13.30 -0.68
CA GLY A 170 13.26 -12.55 0.44
C GLY A 170 13.73 -11.17 0.02
N TYR A 171 13.53 -10.20 0.90
CA TYR A 171 14.04 -8.85 0.79
C TYR A 171 14.77 -8.50 2.07
N ALA A 172 15.94 -7.91 1.95
CA ALA A 172 16.69 -7.37 3.07
C ALA A 172 17.22 -5.97 2.71
N MET A 173 17.16 -5.07 3.66
CA MET A 173 17.70 -3.72 3.55
C MET A 173 18.42 -3.35 4.84
N VAL A 174 19.59 -2.75 4.69
CA VAL A 174 20.37 -2.15 5.79
C VAL A 174 20.65 -0.71 5.43
N LYS A 175 20.34 0.18 6.37
CA LYS A 175 20.66 1.60 6.24
C LYS A 175 21.52 2.05 7.39
N GLN A 176 22.68 2.64 7.06
CA GLN A 176 23.63 3.20 8.01
C GLN A 176 24.12 4.56 7.48
N GLY A 177 23.76 5.63 8.18
CA GLY A 177 24.07 7.00 7.76
C GLY A 177 23.48 7.33 6.39
N LYS A 178 24.33 7.71 5.45
CA LYS A 178 23.94 8.04 4.07
C LYS A 178 23.88 6.83 3.13
N MET A 179 24.31 5.66 3.60
CA MET A 179 24.39 4.46 2.78
C MET A 179 23.17 3.55 3.05
N THR A 180 22.57 3.10 1.98
CA THR A 180 21.50 2.09 2.01
C THR A 180 21.89 0.96 1.08
N VAL A 181 21.92 -0.26 1.60
CA VAL A 181 22.15 -1.49 0.82
C VAL A 181 20.92 -2.33 0.92
N SER A 182 20.38 -2.77 -0.21
CA SER A 182 19.25 -3.69 -0.26
C SER A 182 19.55 -4.86 -1.19
N ALA A 183 19.02 -6.01 -0.85
CA ALA A 183 19.07 -7.22 -1.66
C ALA A 183 17.70 -7.85 -1.69
N ASN A 184 17.30 -8.36 -2.85
CA ASN A 184 16.09 -9.16 -3.00
C ASN A 184 16.42 -10.44 -3.74
N TYR A 185 15.73 -11.50 -3.37
CA TYR A 185 15.81 -12.80 -4.02
C TYR A 185 14.40 -13.34 -4.20
N ASN A 186 14.10 -13.82 -5.39
CA ASN A 186 12.85 -14.49 -5.70
C ASN A 186 13.14 -15.77 -6.48
N TYR A 187 12.52 -16.84 -6.05
CA TYR A 187 12.51 -18.11 -6.73
C TYR A 187 11.06 -18.52 -6.98
N ASN A 188 10.71 -18.82 -8.22
CA ASN A 188 9.40 -19.31 -8.59
C ASN A 188 9.58 -20.58 -9.43
N TYR A 189 8.99 -21.64 -8.96
CA TYR A 189 8.83 -22.89 -9.69
C TYR A 189 7.39 -23.00 -10.18
N ASN A 190 7.21 -23.18 -11.48
CA ASN A 190 5.89 -23.27 -12.11
C ASN A 190 5.88 -24.52 -12.98
N ASP A 191 5.06 -25.50 -12.62
CA ASP A 191 4.82 -26.70 -13.41
C ASP A 191 3.42 -26.59 -14.03
N ARG A 192 3.37 -26.07 -15.27
CA ARG A 192 2.11 -26.00 -16.02
C ARG A 192 1.87 -27.32 -16.72
N PRO A 193 0.69 -27.94 -16.57
CA PRO A 193 0.34 -29.10 -17.37
C PRO A 193 0.35 -28.72 -18.85
N ARG A 194 0.75 -29.66 -19.69
CA ARG A 194 0.78 -29.48 -21.15
C ARG A 194 -0.58 -29.00 -21.65
N GLY A 195 -0.60 -27.86 -22.31
CA GLY A 195 -1.78 -27.39 -23.02
C GLY A 195 -2.01 -28.27 -24.24
N TYR A 196 -3.21 -28.81 -24.39
CA TYR A 196 -3.67 -29.52 -25.56
C TYR A 196 -4.74 -28.67 -26.25
N SER A 197 -4.60 -28.44 -27.53
CA SER A 197 -5.59 -27.70 -28.31
C SER A 197 -5.80 -28.40 -29.61
N ASP A 198 -7.01 -28.90 -29.79
CA ASP A 198 -7.48 -29.45 -31.08
C ASP A 198 -8.42 -28.43 -31.70
N SER A 199 -8.15 -28.07 -32.96
CA SER A 199 -9.04 -27.20 -33.73
C SER A 199 -9.43 -27.88 -35.03
N TYR A 200 -10.74 -27.94 -35.26
CA TYR A 200 -11.33 -28.42 -36.52
C TYR A 200 -12.02 -27.25 -37.19
N ARG A 201 -11.74 -27.06 -38.48
CA ARG A 201 -12.36 -26.01 -39.27
C ARG A 201 -12.90 -26.63 -40.59
N GLU A 202 -14.18 -26.48 -40.82
CA GLU A 202 -14.86 -26.88 -42.01
C GLU A 202 -15.34 -25.65 -42.79
N ASN A 203 -15.12 -25.61 -44.08
CA ASN A 203 -15.53 -24.50 -44.94
C ASN A 203 -16.64 -24.95 -45.87
N TYR A 204 -17.86 -24.44 -45.71
CA TYR A 204 -19.07 -24.81 -46.43
C TYR A 204 -19.32 -23.99 -47.72
N GLU A 205 -18.50 -23.00 -48.03
CA GLU A 205 -18.68 -22.12 -49.19
C GLU A 205 -18.00 -22.62 -50.48
N SER A 206 -17.34 -23.76 -50.47
CA SER A 206 -16.60 -24.29 -51.62
C SER A 206 -17.27 -25.56 -52.17
N GLU A 207 -17.41 -25.67 -53.52
CA GLU A 207 -17.88 -26.90 -54.21
C GLU A 207 -17.01 -28.15 -53.89
N THR A 208 -15.89 -27.95 -53.22
CA THR A 208 -15.02 -29.00 -52.69
C THR A 208 -14.93 -28.82 -51.19
N GLU A 209 -15.39 -29.80 -50.42
CA GLU A 209 -15.23 -29.84 -48.99
C GLU A 209 -13.73 -29.76 -48.61
N LYS A 210 -13.33 -28.65 -47.99
CA LYS A 210 -11.98 -28.48 -47.47
C LYS A 210 -12.07 -28.40 -45.95
N TYR A 211 -11.45 -29.36 -45.28
CA TYR A 211 -11.29 -29.37 -43.84
C TYR A 211 -9.83 -29.19 -43.48
N LEU A 212 -9.60 -28.49 -42.38
CA LEU A 212 -8.29 -28.31 -41.75
C LEU A 212 -8.37 -28.85 -40.34
N GLU A 213 -7.59 -29.87 -40.07
CA GLU A 213 -7.37 -30.38 -38.74
C GLU A 213 -6.00 -29.89 -38.26
N SER A 214 -5.97 -29.22 -37.13
CA SER A 214 -4.73 -28.72 -36.55
C SER A 214 -4.61 -29.16 -35.09
N ASN A 215 -3.58 -29.95 -34.82
CA ASN A 215 -3.22 -30.40 -33.48
C ASN A 215 -2.02 -29.61 -33.02
N SER A 216 -2.16 -28.89 -31.91
CA SER A 216 -1.09 -28.13 -31.30
C SER A 216 -0.84 -28.58 -29.87
N SER A 217 0.40 -28.91 -29.56
CA SER A 217 0.83 -29.13 -28.18
C SER A 217 1.94 -28.17 -27.79
N SER A 218 1.78 -27.44 -26.69
CA SER A 218 2.82 -26.56 -26.18
C SER A 218 3.30 -27.03 -24.81
N LYS A 219 4.62 -27.00 -24.63
CA LYS A 219 5.27 -27.18 -23.34
C LYS A 219 6.02 -25.89 -23.05
N SER A 220 5.62 -25.19 -22.00
CA SER A 220 6.35 -23.99 -21.49
C SER A 220 7.16 -24.35 -20.26
#